data_ab7517ebfb5b3b79bc8aabea491e737f
#
_entry.id   ab7517ebfb5b3b79bc8aabea491e737f
#
_cell.length_a   1.000
_cell.length_b   1.000
_cell.length_c   1.000
_cell.angle_alpha   90.00
_cell.angle_beta   90.00
_cell.angle_gamma   90.00
#
_symmetry.space_group_name_H-M   'P 1'
#
loop_
_entity.id
_entity.type
_entity.pdbx_description
1 polymer ?
#
loop_
_entity_poly.entity_id
_entity_poly.type
_entity_poly.pdbx_seq_one_letter_code
_entity_poly.pdbx_strand_id
1 'polypeptide(L)'
;MPVSSFFEVIQSSYLLDKDAELYKAYYEKKNRKVVALTFDDGPNPATTNQALDTLSKYGIKATFFVLGKNVSGNEEILKRMKADGHVIGNHSWSHPILSQLSLDEAKKQITDTEDALTKVLGSSSKLMRPPYGAITDDIRNSLDLSFIMWDVDSLDWKSKNEAAILTEIQREVKNGSIILMHDIHAETVNALPKVIDYLKGQGYDFVTVPDLLDSRLKAHQLYYDRDQ
;
A
#
# COMPACT_ATOMS: atom_id res chain seq x y z
N MET A 1 -25.39 51.95 15.65
CA MET A 1 -24.84 51.02 14.65
C MET A 1 -25.34 49.61 14.97
N PRO A 2 -25.96 48.92 14.05
CA PRO A 2 -26.57 47.64 14.38
C PRO A 2 -25.48 46.54 14.65
N VAL A 3 -25.66 45.82 15.75
CA VAL A 3 -24.79 44.74 16.22
C VAL A 3 -24.67 43.61 15.20
N SER A 4 -25.57 43.52 14.21
CA SER A 4 -25.59 42.50 13.13
C SER A 4 -24.37 42.60 12.17
N SER A 5 -23.89 43.81 11.91
CA SER A 5 -22.77 43.99 10.96
C SER A 5 -21.41 43.53 11.49
N PHE A 6 -21.24 43.54 12.85
CA PHE A 6 -19.98 43.09 13.45
C PHE A 6 -19.88 41.56 13.52
N PHE A 7 -21.01 40.89 13.74
CA PHE A 7 -21.06 39.43 13.67
C PHE A 7 -20.85 38.86 12.30
N GLU A 8 -21.40 39.49 11.27
CA GLU A 8 -21.19 39.07 9.86
C GLU A 8 -19.74 39.23 9.42
N VAL A 9 -19.04 40.29 9.83
CA VAL A 9 -17.62 40.52 9.52
C VAL A 9 -16.73 39.48 10.23
N ILE A 10 -17.03 39.16 11.50
CA ILE A 10 -16.27 38.10 12.24
C ILE A 10 -16.51 36.71 11.64
N GLN A 11 -17.74 36.40 11.25
CA GLN A 11 -18.08 35.15 10.63
C GLN A 11 -17.45 34.99 9.23
N SER A 12 -17.40 36.08 8.46
CA SER A 12 -16.74 36.13 7.15
C SER A 12 -15.21 35.99 7.27
N SER A 13 -14.57 36.67 8.24
CA SER A 13 -13.11 36.52 8.45
C SER A 13 -12.74 35.10 8.93
N TYR A 14 -13.54 34.50 9.83
CA TYR A 14 -13.34 33.13 10.31
C TYR A 14 -13.50 32.08 9.20
N LEU A 15 -14.45 32.27 8.26
CA LEU A 15 -14.63 31.42 7.10
C LEU A 15 -13.46 31.56 6.11
N LEU A 16 -12.99 32.79 5.87
CA LEU A 16 -11.82 33.05 5.01
C LEU A 16 -10.55 32.47 5.58
N ASP A 17 -10.33 32.50 6.90
CA ASP A 17 -9.18 31.88 7.55
C ASP A 17 -9.24 30.36 7.47
N LYS A 18 -10.43 29.76 7.67
CA LYS A 18 -10.61 28.31 7.49
C LYS A 18 -10.37 27.84 6.06
N ASP A 19 -10.87 28.60 5.10
CA ASP A 19 -10.64 28.30 3.67
C ASP A 19 -9.16 28.45 3.31
N ALA A 20 -8.47 29.44 3.88
CA ALA A 20 -7.02 29.62 3.70
C ALA A 20 -6.22 28.47 4.35
N GLU A 21 -6.60 28.02 5.55
CA GLU A 21 -5.97 26.86 6.19
C GLU A 21 -6.22 25.55 5.41
N LEU A 22 -7.46 25.33 4.93
CA LEU A 22 -7.81 24.18 4.09
C LEU A 22 -7.05 24.21 2.77
N TYR A 23 -6.92 25.38 2.15
CA TYR A 23 -6.17 25.58 0.92
C TYR A 23 -4.68 25.32 1.12
N LYS A 24 -4.11 25.85 2.21
CA LYS A 24 -2.71 25.60 2.61
C LYS A 24 -2.47 24.10 2.85
N ALA A 25 -3.32 23.43 3.64
CA ALA A 25 -3.21 22.01 3.92
C ALA A 25 -3.33 21.16 2.63
N TYR A 26 -4.21 21.55 1.70
CA TYR A 26 -4.34 20.92 0.39
C TYR A 26 -3.06 21.03 -0.43
N TYR A 27 -2.45 22.23 -0.52
CA TYR A 27 -1.22 22.45 -1.26
C TYR A 27 -0.01 21.79 -0.61
N GLU A 28 0.07 21.80 0.72
CA GLU A 28 1.11 21.07 1.46
C GLU A 28 1.00 19.56 1.22
N LYS A 29 -0.21 19.00 1.29
CA LYS A 29 -0.47 17.59 0.95
C LYS A 29 -0.09 17.26 -0.50
N LYS A 30 -0.44 18.13 -1.44
CA LYS A 30 -0.17 17.95 -2.88
C LYS A 30 1.32 18.02 -3.21
N ASN A 31 2.08 18.84 -2.49
CA ASN A 31 3.51 19.06 -2.72
C ASN A 31 4.41 18.13 -1.89
N ARG A 32 3.85 17.29 -1.01
CA ARG A 32 4.64 16.32 -0.26
C ARG A 32 5.29 15.31 -1.19
N LYS A 33 6.56 15.05 -0.95
CA LYS A 33 7.30 13.96 -1.61
C LYS A 33 6.98 12.68 -0.86
N VAL A 34 6.20 11.79 -1.46
CA VAL A 34 5.68 10.59 -0.80
C VAL A 34 5.99 9.32 -1.58
N VAL A 35 6.10 8.20 -0.87
CA VAL A 35 6.19 6.85 -1.47
C VAL A 35 5.33 5.87 -0.67
N ALA A 36 4.88 4.79 -1.32
CA ALA A 36 4.26 3.66 -0.67
C ALA A 36 5.20 2.44 -0.67
N LEU A 37 5.58 1.96 0.52
CA LEU A 37 6.23 0.67 0.65
C LEU A 37 5.18 -0.42 0.59
N THR A 38 5.39 -1.41 -0.27
CA THR A 38 4.48 -2.55 -0.42
C THR A 38 5.24 -3.87 -0.34
N PHE A 39 4.62 -4.87 0.27
CA PHE A 39 5.20 -6.19 0.49
C PHE A 39 4.27 -7.27 0.01
N ASP A 40 4.77 -8.22 -0.79
CA ASP A 40 4.02 -9.31 -1.37
C ASP A 40 4.40 -10.66 -0.72
N ASP A 41 3.54 -11.66 -0.94
CA ASP A 41 3.73 -13.09 -0.62
C ASP A 41 3.59 -13.48 0.86
N GLY A 42 3.57 -12.52 1.79
CA GLY A 42 3.42 -12.80 3.22
C GLY A 42 2.03 -13.33 3.62
N PRO A 43 1.79 -13.49 4.92
CA PRO A 43 2.78 -13.39 5.99
C PRO A 43 3.71 -14.60 6.07
N ASN A 44 4.94 -14.35 6.50
CA ASN A 44 5.91 -15.38 6.88
C ASN A 44 6.30 -15.18 8.36
N PRO A 45 6.11 -16.19 9.24
CA PRO A 45 6.34 -16.03 10.67
C PRO A 45 7.79 -15.68 11.04
N ALA A 46 8.76 -16.06 10.19
CA ALA A 46 10.17 -15.80 10.45
C ALA A 46 10.61 -14.37 10.13
N THR A 47 9.98 -13.71 9.14
CA THR A 47 10.48 -12.45 8.59
C THR A 47 9.47 -11.30 8.65
N THR A 48 8.17 -11.57 8.49
CA THR A 48 7.14 -10.52 8.50
C THR A 48 7.12 -9.75 9.83
N ASN A 49 7.25 -10.42 10.99
CA ASN A 49 7.32 -9.74 12.28
C ASN A 49 8.51 -8.78 12.38
N GLN A 50 9.66 -9.15 11.83
CA GLN A 50 10.84 -8.28 11.80
C GLN A 50 10.62 -7.05 10.91
N ALA A 51 9.93 -7.20 9.77
CA ALA A 51 9.51 -6.07 8.94
C ALA A 51 8.57 -5.12 9.72
N LEU A 52 7.56 -5.67 10.42
CA LEU A 52 6.64 -4.91 11.26
C LEU A 52 7.35 -4.18 12.40
N ASP A 53 8.32 -4.83 13.08
CA ASP A 53 9.14 -4.20 14.13
C ASP A 53 9.92 -3.00 13.57
N THR A 54 10.52 -3.17 12.39
CA THR A 54 11.24 -2.09 11.71
C THR A 54 10.30 -0.94 11.37
N LEU A 55 9.17 -1.21 10.70
CA LEU A 55 8.19 -0.18 10.35
C LEU A 55 7.66 0.56 11.57
N SER A 56 7.37 -0.16 12.65
CA SER A 56 6.93 0.42 13.94
C SER A 56 7.99 1.34 14.53
N LYS A 57 9.27 0.92 14.56
CA LYS A 57 10.39 1.74 15.05
C LYS A 57 10.52 3.07 14.31
N TYR A 58 10.25 3.08 13.02
CA TYR A 58 10.32 4.29 12.18
C TYR A 58 8.99 5.07 12.13
N GLY A 59 7.91 4.56 12.72
CA GLY A 59 6.57 5.16 12.69
C GLY A 59 5.93 5.13 11.30
N ILE A 60 6.25 4.12 10.48
CA ILE A 60 5.84 4.02 9.07
C ILE A 60 4.70 3.01 8.92
N LYS A 61 3.74 3.34 8.06
CA LYS A 61 2.68 2.42 7.62
C LYS A 61 2.98 1.97 6.19
N ALA A 62 2.66 0.71 5.91
CA ALA A 62 2.88 0.06 4.61
C ALA A 62 1.62 -0.68 4.14
N THR A 63 1.65 -1.21 2.92
CA THR A 63 0.60 -2.08 2.39
C THR A 63 1.19 -3.47 2.12
N PHE A 64 0.51 -4.52 2.61
CA PHE A 64 0.90 -5.91 2.46
C PHE A 64 -0.12 -6.64 1.58
N PHE A 65 0.34 -7.27 0.50
CA PHE A 65 -0.48 -8.13 -0.35
C PHE A 65 -0.24 -9.59 0.02
N VAL A 66 -1.25 -10.18 0.65
CA VAL A 66 -1.15 -11.45 1.38
C VAL A 66 -1.64 -12.60 0.52
N LEU A 67 -0.92 -13.72 0.52
CA LEU A 67 -1.39 -14.98 -0.05
C LEU A 67 -2.40 -15.66 0.87
N GLY A 68 -3.55 -16.04 0.32
CA GLY A 68 -4.62 -16.68 1.10
C GLY A 68 -4.17 -17.95 1.82
N LYS A 69 -3.33 -18.78 1.17
CA LYS A 69 -2.76 -20.00 1.77
C LYS A 69 -1.93 -19.75 3.04
N ASN A 70 -1.40 -18.53 3.20
CA ASN A 70 -0.57 -18.14 4.33
C ASN A 70 -1.37 -17.52 5.48
N VAL A 71 -2.69 -17.36 5.35
CA VAL A 71 -3.55 -16.78 6.39
C VAL A 71 -3.67 -17.69 7.59
N SER A 72 -3.98 -18.98 7.34
CA SER A 72 -4.13 -19.96 8.41
C SER A 72 -2.80 -20.25 9.10
N GLY A 73 -2.80 -20.12 10.43
CA GLY A 73 -1.59 -20.26 11.26
C GLY A 73 -0.80 -18.97 11.44
N ASN A 74 -1.20 -17.86 10.77
CA ASN A 74 -0.56 -16.55 10.88
C ASN A 74 -1.57 -15.44 11.26
N GLU A 75 -2.70 -15.80 11.86
CA GLU A 75 -3.79 -14.89 12.19
C GLU A 75 -3.32 -13.74 13.10
N GLU A 76 -2.43 -14.02 14.04
CA GLU A 76 -1.91 -13.01 14.98
C GLU A 76 -1.01 -11.99 14.26
N ILE A 77 -0.25 -12.39 13.24
CA ILE A 77 0.55 -11.47 12.42
C ILE A 77 -0.39 -10.53 11.65
N LEU A 78 -1.46 -11.05 11.05
CA LEU A 78 -2.45 -10.25 10.32
C LEU A 78 -3.20 -9.28 11.24
N LYS A 79 -3.60 -9.72 12.44
CA LYS A 79 -4.20 -8.85 13.45
C LYS A 79 -3.25 -7.74 13.88
N ARG A 80 -1.96 -8.07 14.07
CA ARG A 80 -0.92 -7.09 14.36
C ARG A 80 -0.76 -6.07 13.23
N MET A 81 -0.65 -6.51 11.97
CA MET A 81 -0.60 -5.60 10.81
C MET A 81 -1.76 -4.59 10.85
N LYS A 82 -2.99 -5.08 11.09
CA LYS A 82 -4.17 -4.22 11.18
C LYS A 82 -4.11 -3.28 12.38
N ALA A 83 -3.73 -3.77 13.56
CA ALA A 83 -3.64 -2.97 14.78
C ALA A 83 -2.57 -1.88 14.67
N ASP A 84 -1.44 -2.17 14.01
CA ASP A 84 -0.37 -1.23 13.72
C ASP A 84 -0.74 -0.22 12.62
N GLY A 85 -1.92 -0.35 11.98
CA GLY A 85 -2.44 0.58 10.96
C GLY A 85 -1.87 0.36 9.56
N HIS A 86 -1.32 -0.82 9.28
CA HIS A 86 -0.98 -1.23 7.93
C HIS A 86 -2.22 -1.62 7.13
N VAL A 87 -2.16 -1.51 5.82
CA VAL A 87 -3.20 -1.98 4.90
C VAL A 87 -2.86 -3.40 4.44
N ILE A 88 -3.87 -4.27 4.41
CA ILE A 88 -3.74 -5.65 3.96
C ILE A 88 -4.58 -5.81 2.70
N GLY A 89 -3.95 -6.14 1.58
CA GLY A 89 -4.56 -6.44 0.30
C GLY A 89 -4.46 -7.93 -0.05
N ASN A 90 -5.13 -8.30 -1.13
CA ASN A 90 -5.19 -9.65 -1.67
C ASN A 90 -4.05 -9.89 -2.67
N HIS A 91 -3.39 -11.06 -2.58
CA HIS A 91 -2.37 -11.49 -3.57
C HIS A 91 -2.68 -12.86 -4.19
N SER A 92 -3.97 -13.21 -4.33
CA SER A 92 -4.47 -14.54 -4.70
C SER A 92 -4.26 -15.59 -3.60
N TRP A 93 -4.82 -16.80 -3.81
CA TRP A 93 -4.68 -17.88 -2.84
C TRP A 93 -3.28 -18.49 -2.84
N SER A 94 -2.78 -18.89 -4.02
CA SER A 94 -1.56 -19.71 -4.14
C SER A 94 -0.51 -19.17 -5.09
N HIS A 95 -0.65 -17.92 -5.55
CA HIS A 95 0.28 -17.24 -6.45
C HIS A 95 0.35 -17.81 -7.88
N PRO A 96 -0.75 -18.18 -8.55
CA PRO A 96 -0.71 -18.59 -9.95
C PRO A 96 -0.61 -17.37 -10.87
N ILE A 97 -0.23 -17.60 -12.13
CA ILE A 97 -0.36 -16.60 -13.19
C ILE A 97 -1.85 -16.52 -13.56
N LEU A 98 -2.57 -15.53 -13.01
CA LEU A 98 -4.03 -15.44 -13.14
C LEU A 98 -4.49 -15.36 -14.59
N SER A 99 -3.73 -14.70 -15.46
CA SER A 99 -4.05 -14.58 -16.89
C SER A 99 -3.99 -15.89 -17.66
N GLN A 100 -3.48 -16.98 -17.08
CA GLN A 100 -3.43 -18.31 -17.65
C GLN A 100 -4.55 -19.24 -17.15
N LEU A 101 -5.35 -18.78 -16.20
CA LEU A 101 -6.47 -19.52 -15.62
C LEU A 101 -7.75 -19.18 -16.37
N SER A 102 -8.74 -20.08 -16.26
CA SER A 102 -10.11 -19.72 -16.59
C SER A 102 -10.64 -18.61 -15.67
N LEU A 103 -11.65 -17.88 -16.11
CA LEU A 103 -12.25 -16.80 -15.31
C LEU A 103 -12.71 -17.30 -13.93
N ASP A 104 -13.35 -18.46 -13.86
CA ASP A 104 -13.87 -19.03 -12.62
C ASP A 104 -12.74 -19.45 -11.66
N GLU A 105 -11.65 -20.06 -12.17
CA GLU A 105 -10.48 -20.41 -11.37
C GLU A 105 -9.78 -19.17 -10.84
N ALA A 106 -9.58 -18.14 -11.67
CA ALA A 106 -8.98 -16.88 -11.25
C ALA A 106 -9.82 -16.17 -10.17
N LYS A 107 -11.15 -16.11 -10.37
CA LYS A 107 -12.08 -15.58 -9.36
C LYS A 107 -11.98 -16.35 -8.06
N LYS A 108 -11.94 -17.68 -8.11
CA LYS A 108 -11.82 -18.52 -6.92
C LYS A 108 -10.53 -18.23 -6.15
N GLN A 109 -9.39 -18.07 -6.82
CA GLN A 109 -8.12 -17.67 -6.20
C GLN A 109 -8.24 -16.36 -5.40
N ILE A 110 -9.02 -15.43 -5.90
CA ILE A 110 -9.20 -14.12 -5.29
C ILE A 110 -10.25 -14.17 -4.17
N THR A 111 -11.41 -14.77 -4.42
CA THR A 111 -12.50 -14.83 -3.43
C THR A 111 -12.15 -15.68 -2.21
N ASP A 112 -11.49 -16.82 -2.38
CA ASP A 112 -11.06 -17.66 -1.26
C ASP A 112 -10.09 -16.87 -0.33
N THR A 113 -9.26 -16.00 -0.90
CA THR A 113 -8.35 -15.13 -0.12
C THR A 113 -9.11 -14.04 0.61
N GLU A 114 -10.08 -13.37 -0.06
CA GLU A 114 -10.96 -12.38 0.57
C GLU A 114 -11.72 -12.97 1.75
N ASP A 115 -12.26 -14.18 1.59
CA ASP A 115 -13.00 -14.89 2.63
C ASP A 115 -12.09 -15.22 3.82
N ALA A 116 -10.87 -15.72 3.56
CA ALA A 116 -9.89 -16.02 4.60
C ALA A 116 -9.48 -14.76 5.38
N LEU A 117 -9.19 -13.65 4.69
CA LEU A 117 -8.85 -12.37 5.31
C LEU A 117 -10.04 -11.80 6.11
N THR A 118 -11.25 -11.85 5.55
CA THR A 118 -12.46 -11.37 6.22
C THR A 118 -12.74 -12.16 7.50
N LYS A 119 -12.54 -13.47 7.49
CA LYS A 119 -12.71 -14.32 8.67
C LYS A 119 -11.79 -13.92 9.83
N VAL A 120 -10.56 -13.52 9.54
CA VAL A 120 -9.55 -13.14 10.55
C VAL A 120 -9.69 -11.69 10.99
N LEU A 121 -9.94 -10.79 10.03
CA LEU A 121 -9.87 -9.34 10.23
C LEU A 121 -11.25 -8.67 10.37
N GLY A 122 -12.34 -9.41 10.12
CA GLY A 122 -13.70 -8.87 10.10
C GLY A 122 -14.07 -8.10 8.84
N SER A 123 -13.10 -7.82 7.98
CA SER A 123 -13.26 -7.19 6.67
C SER A 123 -12.01 -7.43 5.83
N SER A 124 -12.13 -7.41 4.50
CA SER A 124 -10.99 -7.32 3.60
C SER A 124 -10.91 -5.93 2.96
N SER A 125 -9.74 -5.57 2.44
CA SER A 125 -9.60 -4.35 1.64
C SER A 125 -10.06 -4.59 0.22
N LYS A 126 -10.40 -3.51 -0.48
CA LYS A 126 -10.74 -3.58 -1.90
C LYS A 126 -9.49 -3.53 -2.81
N LEU A 127 -8.32 -3.87 -2.26
CA LEU A 127 -7.05 -3.86 -2.98
C LEU A 127 -6.61 -5.27 -3.35
N MET A 128 -6.18 -5.43 -4.59
CA MET A 128 -5.61 -6.68 -5.09
C MET A 128 -4.35 -6.38 -5.89
N ARG A 129 -3.29 -7.15 -5.69
CA ARG A 129 -2.13 -7.18 -6.58
C ARG A 129 -2.07 -8.54 -7.27
N PRO A 130 -2.19 -8.58 -8.61
CA PRO A 130 -2.09 -9.84 -9.32
C PRO A 130 -0.66 -10.38 -9.25
N PRO A 131 -0.47 -11.68 -8.99
CA PRO A 131 0.83 -12.33 -9.10
C PRO A 131 1.49 -12.02 -10.46
N TYR A 132 2.78 -11.71 -10.43
CA TYR A 132 3.57 -11.33 -11.62
C TYR A 132 3.04 -10.09 -12.37
N GLY A 133 2.11 -9.33 -11.81
CA GLY A 133 1.39 -8.26 -12.50
C GLY A 133 0.49 -8.76 -13.63
N ALA A 134 0.19 -10.06 -13.70
CA ALA A 134 -0.46 -10.69 -14.82
C ALA A 134 -1.98 -10.89 -14.58
N ILE A 135 -2.80 -10.08 -15.24
CA ILE A 135 -4.26 -10.15 -15.17
C ILE A 135 -4.88 -9.81 -16.54
N THR A 136 -6.01 -10.42 -16.86
CA THR A 136 -6.80 -10.07 -18.06
C THR A 136 -7.90 -9.05 -17.71
N ASP A 137 -8.39 -8.35 -18.73
CA ASP A 137 -9.51 -7.41 -18.56
C ASP A 137 -10.78 -8.11 -18.08
N ASP A 138 -11.04 -9.33 -18.55
CA ASP A 138 -12.22 -10.12 -18.13
C ASP A 138 -12.19 -10.41 -16.63
N ILE A 139 -11.02 -10.84 -16.10
CA ILE A 139 -10.86 -11.07 -14.66
C ILE A 139 -11.01 -9.77 -13.90
N ARG A 140 -10.33 -8.72 -14.34
CA ARG A 140 -10.34 -7.40 -13.71
C ARG A 140 -11.73 -6.80 -13.62
N ASN A 141 -12.49 -6.85 -14.72
CA ASN A 141 -13.84 -6.29 -14.80
C ASN A 141 -14.90 -7.14 -14.06
N SER A 142 -14.59 -8.39 -13.72
CA SER A 142 -15.51 -9.30 -13.02
C SER A 142 -15.52 -9.15 -11.50
N LEU A 143 -14.63 -8.31 -10.92
CA LEU A 143 -14.39 -8.18 -9.48
C LEU A 143 -14.44 -6.72 -9.06
N ASP A 144 -15.13 -6.42 -7.95
CA ASP A 144 -15.21 -5.07 -7.38
C ASP A 144 -13.95 -4.76 -6.55
N LEU A 145 -12.78 -4.73 -7.22
CA LEU A 145 -11.47 -4.50 -6.64
C LEU A 145 -10.68 -3.46 -7.43
N SER A 146 -9.77 -2.77 -6.75
CA SER A 146 -8.74 -1.93 -7.35
C SER A 146 -7.44 -2.72 -7.46
N PHE A 147 -6.78 -2.64 -8.61
CA PHE A 147 -5.61 -3.47 -8.92
C PHE A 147 -4.34 -2.64 -8.80
N ILE A 148 -3.49 -3.01 -7.83
CA ILE A 148 -2.30 -2.25 -7.46
C ILE A 148 -1.07 -2.94 -8.02
N MET A 149 -0.40 -2.26 -8.93
CA MET A 149 0.87 -2.65 -9.52
C MET A 149 2.02 -1.95 -8.76
N TRP A 150 3.12 -1.67 -9.46
CA TRP A 150 4.28 -0.93 -8.95
C TRP A 150 5.00 -0.24 -10.11
N ASP A 151 5.71 0.82 -9.81
CA ASP A 151 6.63 1.48 -10.73
C ASP A 151 8.10 1.30 -10.31
N VAL A 152 8.34 0.81 -9.08
CA VAL A 152 9.68 0.47 -8.59
C VAL A 152 9.72 -0.99 -8.16
N ASP A 153 10.44 -1.84 -8.89
CA ASP A 153 10.75 -3.21 -8.48
C ASP A 153 12.11 -3.23 -7.77
N SER A 154 12.12 -3.58 -6.50
CA SER A 154 13.37 -3.70 -5.72
C SER A 154 14.27 -4.85 -6.18
N LEU A 155 13.76 -5.77 -7.01
CA LEU A 155 14.40 -7.00 -7.46
C LEU A 155 14.93 -7.87 -6.30
N ASP A 156 14.35 -7.75 -5.11
CA ASP A 156 14.73 -8.48 -3.92
C ASP A 156 14.57 -10.00 -4.09
N TRP A 157 13.49 -10.41 -4.75
CA TRP A 157 13.19 -11.79 -5.12
C TRP A 157 14.28 -12.44 -5.99
N LYS A 158 15.01 -11.63 -6.76
CA LYS A 158 16.06 -12.07 -7.69
C LYS A 158 17.46 -11.92 -7.10
N SER A 159 17.76 -10.75 -6.55
CA SER A 159 19.12 -10.40 -6.08
C SER A 159 19.47 -11.06 -4.75
N LYS A 160 18.49 -11.19 -3.85
CA LYS A 160 18.69 -11.65 -2.47
C LYS A 160 19.93 -11.03 -1.82
N ASN A 161 20.08 -9.72 -2.03
CA ASN A 161 21.22 -8.94 -1.57
C ASN A 161 20.80 -7.54 -1.14
N GLU A 162 21.07 -7.19 0.11
CA GLU A 162 20.66 -5.92 0.72
C GLU A 162 21.14 -4.68 -0.07
N ALA A 163 22.39 -4.68 -0.53
CA ALA A 163 22.95 -3.55 -1.26
C ALA A 163 22.33 -3.40 -2.65
N ALA A 164 22.05 -4.51 -3.34
CA ALA A 164 21.39 -4.51 -4.64
C ALA A 164 19.95 -3.99 -4.52
N ILE A 165 19.20 -4.43 -3.51
CA ILE A 165 17.84 -3.94 -3.21
C ILE A 165 17.83 -2.41 -3.08
N LEU A 166 18.73 -1.88 -2.25
CA LEU A 166 18.84 -0.43 -2.07
C LEU A 166 19.20 0.29 -3.37
N THR A 167 20.14 -0.26 -4.15
CA THR A 167 20.58 0.32 -5.43
C THR A 167 19.42 0.41 -6.44
N GLU A 168 18.60 -0.64 -6.56
CA GLU A 168 17.44 -0.63 -7.46
C GLU A 168 16.41 0.44 -7.05
N ILE A 169 16.09 0.53 -5.76
CA ILE A 169 15.18 1.56 -5.24
C ILE A 169 15.75 2.97 -5.50
N GLN A 170 17.04 3.18 -5.26
CA GLN A 170 17.70 4.47 -5.52
C GLN A 170 17.63 4.91 -6.98
N ARG A 171 17.71 3.96 -7.90
CA ARG A 171 17.71 4.22 -9.34
C ARG A 171 16.34 4.65 -9.87
N GLU A 172 15.26 4.07 -9.34
CA GLU A 172 13.93 4.15 -9.96
C GLU A 172 12.96 5.05 -9.18
N VAL A 173 13.19 5.27 -7.87
CA VAL A 173 12.22 5.94 -7.01
C VAL A 173 11.98 7.40 -7.41
N LYS A 174 10.71 7.77 -7.52
CA LYS A 174 10.23 9.13 -7.74
C LYS A 174 9.11 9.49 -6.76
N ASN A 175 8.69 10.74 -6.75
CA ASN A 175 7.55 11.15 -5.93
C ASN A 175 6.26 10.47 -6.39
N GLY A 176 5.61 9.77 -5.48
CA GLY A 176 4.40 9.02 -5.76
C GLY A 176 4.61 7.56 -6.12
N SER A 177 5.84 7.04 -6.04
CA SER A 177 6.16 5.64 -6.35
C SER A 177 5.47 4.65 -5.41
N ILE A 178 5.08 3.52 -6.01
CA ILE A 178 4.70 2.28 -5.32
C ILE A 178 5.86 1.30 -5.45
N ILE A 179 6.51 1.00 -4.33
CA ILE A 179 7.72 0.17 -4.29
C ILE A 179 7.34 -1.27 -3.95
N LEU A 180 7.67 -2.20 -4.86
CA LEU A 180 7.50 -3.64 -4.66
C LEU A 180 8.69 -4.23 -3.90
N MET A 181 8.39 -4.92 -2.81
CA MET A 181 9.29 -5.76 -2.02
C MET A 181 8.54 -7.02 -1.57
N HIS A 182 9.25 -7.97 -0.95
CA HIS A 182 8.66 -9.21 -0.42
C HIS A 182 9.14 -9.43 1.01
N ASP A 183 8.22 -9.41 1.97
CA ASP A 183 8.52 -9.59 3.41
C ASP A 183 8.86 -11.03 3.80
N ILE A 184 8.82 -11.94 2.84
CA ILE A 184 9.21 -13.35 3.02
C ILE A 184 10.72 -13.60 2.89
N HIS A 185 11.52 -12.61 2.46
CA HIS A 185 12.96 -12.72 2.29
C HIS A 185 13.72 -12.01 3.41
N ALA A 186 14.65 -12.70 4.05
CA ALA A 186 15.46 -12.15 5.13
C ALA A 186 16.29 -10.94 4.65
N GLU A 187 16.83 -10.99 3.44
CA GLU A 187 17.63 -9.92 2.85
C GLU A 187 16.82 -8.64 2.66
N THR A 188 15.54 -8.76 2.27
CA THR A 188 14.62 -7.63 2.15
C THR A 188 14.39 -6.97 3.50
N VAL A 189 14.09 -7.78 4.51
CA VAL A 189 13.80 -7.29 5.86
C VAL A 189 15.05 -6.67 6.49
N ASN A 190 16.23 -7.24 6.24
CA ASN A 190 17.52 -6.68 6.68
C ASN A 190 17.88 -5.38 5.95
N ALA A 191 17.51 -5.24 4.66
CA ALA A 191 17.73 -4.01 3.89
C ALA A 191 16.78 -2.87 4.31
N LEU A 192 15.61 -3.19 4.85
CA LEU A 192 14.53 -2.23 5.10
C LEU A 192 14.96 -1.00 5.91
N PRO A 193 15.74 -1.09 7.00
CA PRO A 193 16.22 0.10 7.70
C PRO A 193 17.01 1.05 6.79
N LYS A 194 17.92 0.51 5.96
CA LYS A 194 18.75 1.30 5.04
C LYS A 194 17.92 1.96 3.94
N VAL A 195 16.90 1.25 3.43
CA VAL A 195 15.94 1.77 2.46
C VAL A 195 15.15 2.93 3.05
N ILE A 196 14.65 2.79 4.29
CA ILE A 196 13.90 3.83 4.98
C ILE A 196 14.79 5.06 5.25
N ASP A 197 16.00 4.85 5.76
CA ASP A 197 16.95 5.94 6.05
C ASP A 197 17.30 6.72 4.78
N TYR A 198 17.55 6.02 3.66
CA TYR A 198 17.79 6.65 2.37
C TYR A 198 16.61 7.50 1.93
N LEU A 199 15.40 6.92 1.90
CA LEU A 199 14.20 7.61 1.43
C LEU A 199 13.88 8.84 2.31
N LYS A 200 14.00 8.73 3.65
CA LYS A 200 13.87 9.86 4.57
C LYS A 200 14.93 10.94 4.29
N GLY A 201 16.17 10.52 4.05
CA GLY A 201 17.28 11.43 3.70
C GLY A 201 17.03 12.18 2.38
N GLN A 202 16.27 11.60 1.45
CA GLN A 202 15.81 12.24 0.22
C GLN A 202 14.53 13.07 0.40
N GLY A 203 14.00 13.19 1.61
CA GLY A 203 12.80 13.97 1.93
C GLY A 203 11.48 13.28 1.58
N TYR A 204 11.47 11.96 1.44
CA TYR A 204 10.23 11.22 1.26
C TYR A 204 9.51 10.97 2.60
N ASP A 205 8.20 11.18 2.60
CA ASP A 205 7.28 10.64 3.59
C ASP A 205 6.70 9.31 3.10
N PHE A 206 6.26 8.48 4.06
CA PHE A 206 5.71 7.16 3.77
C PHE A 206 4.22 7.16 3.99
N VAL A 207 3.48 6.62 3.02
CA VAL A 207 2.02 6.51 3.07
C VAL A 207 1.59 5.11 2.65
N THR A 208 0.38 4.71 3.02
CA THR A 208 -0.23 3.48 2.49
C THR A 208 -0.70 3.70 1.04
N VAL A 209 -0.95 2.63 0.30
CA VAL A 209 -1.49 2.73 -1.08
C VAL A 209 -2.82 3.51 -1.12
N PRO A 210 -3.81 3.26 -0.22
CA PRO A 210 -5.01 4.09 -0.18
C PRO A 210 -4.74 5.57 0.08
N ASP A 211 -3.80 5.91 0.97
CA ASP A 211 -3.45 7.31 1.25
C ASP A 211 -2.73 7.98 0.06
N LEU A 212 -1.93 7.18 -0.70
CA LEU A 212 -1.24 7.65 -1.90
C LEU A 212 -2.22 7.98 -3.02
N LEU A 213 -3.18 7.07 -3.27
CA LEU A 213 -4.13 7.18 -4.39
C LEU A 213 -5.36 8.03 -4.03
N ASP A 214 -5.75 8.07 -2.73
CA ASP A 214 -6.87 8.87 -2.21
C ASP A 214 -8.17 8.65 -3.02
N SER A 215 -8.87 9.71 -3.39
CA SER A 215 -10.13 9.67 -4.15
C SER A 215 -10.01 9.10 -5.58
N ARG A 216 -8.80 8.84 -6.05
CA ARG A 216 -8.55 8.21 -7.37
C ARG A 216 -8.73 6.70 -7.35
N LEU A 217 -8.69 6.07 -6.17
CA LEU A 217 -8.86 4.63 -6.03
C LEU A 217 -10.28 4.22 -6.44
N LYS A 218 -10.38 3.45 -7.53
CA LYS A 218 -11.65 2.98 -8.11
C LYS A 218 -11.53 1.50 -8.47
N ALA A 219 -12.66 0.79 -8.37
CA ALA A 219 -12.75 -0.59 -8.84
C ALA A 219 -12.38 -0.70 -10.34
N HIS A 220 -11.88 -1.85 -10.72
CA HIS A 220 -11.50 -2.23 -12.09
C HIS A 220 -10.32 -1.41 -12.68
N GLN A 221 -9.67 -0.55 -11.92
CA GLN A 221 -8.53 0.24 -12.40
C GLN A 221 -7.20 -0.38 -11.99
N LEU A 222 -6.17 -0.18 -12.83
CA LEU A 222 -4.78 -0.52 -12.57
C LEU A 222 -4.04 0.74 -12.12
N TYR A 223 -3.22 0.62 -11.07
CA TYR A 223 -2.42 1.73 -10.54
C TYR A 223 -0.97 1.29 -10.41
N TYR A 224 -0.07 2.00 -11.07
CA TYR A 224 1.37 1.73 -11.01
C TYR A 224 2.10 2.71 -10.10
N ASP A 225 1.64 3.95 -10.04
CA ASP A 225 2.12 5.01 -9.17
C ASP A 225 0.97 5.99 -8.83
N ARG A 226 1.30 7.09 -8.12
CA ARG A 226 0.31 8.10 -7.74
C ARG A 226 -0.34 8.81 -8.94
N ASP A 227 0.36 8.96 -10.04
CA ASP A 227 -0.03 9.89 -11.12
C ASP A 227 -0.82 9.22 -12.26
N GLN A 228 -1.16 7.94 -12.11
CA GLN A 228 -1.97 7.16 -13.05
C GLN A 228 -3.42 6.97 -12.61
#